data_2017a2ee345864b760ca70e6cf55c2b3
#
_entry.id   2017a2ee345864b760ca70e6cf55c2b3
#
_cell.length_a   1.000
_cell.length_b   1.000
_cell.length_c   1.000
_cell.angle_alpha   90.00
_cell.angle_beta   90.00
_cell.angle_gamma   90.00
#
_symmetry.space_group_name_H-M   'P 1'
#
loop_
_entity.id
_entity.type
_entity.pdbx_description
1 polymer ?
#
loop_
_entity_poly.entity_id
_entity_poly.type
_entity_poly.pdbx_seq_one_letter_code
_entity_poly.pdbx_strand_id
1 'polypeptide(L)'
;MNRTVNGSGMKRMALLNDLSCFGKCSLSVAMPILSACGVETVPLPTAILSTHTADGFGDYVMRDMTDEMEAFAAHWKRLGIRFDGVCTGFFGSVSQLSFARQFLRDFADPSTLVVVDPVLGDNGALYGCFTDEFVTAMRALCADAQFITPNRTEAALLAGCRIDAPVEELLEKLPVPNVIITGVHRGEEIGYCARLNGVWMEIFKPCLPGTLHGTGDVFVSALCGELMAGRAAAEALPRAADFCDRCVRATAARGEAHWYGLAFEDVLKEEREQ
;
A
#
# COMPACT_ATOMS: atom_id res chain seq x y z
N MET A 1 -9.55 -24.39 -28.51
CA MET A 1 -9.85 -24.50 -27.06
C MET A 1 -9.79 -23.12 -26.46
N ASN A 2 -10.94 -22.52 -26.13
CA ASN A 2 -10.94 -21.26 -25.37
C ASN A 2 -10.51 -21.58 -23.91
N ARG A 3 -9.29 -21.26 -23.56
CA ARG A 3 -8.84 -21.34 -22.16
C ARG A 3 -9.47 -20.16 -21.43
N THR A 4 -10.31 -20.42 -20.43
CA THR A 4 -10.81 -19.36 -19.53
C THR A 4 -9.70 -18.99 -18.55
N VAL A 5 -9.40 -17.70 -18.40
CA VAL A 5 -8.39 -17.18 -17.48
C VAL A 5 -8.94 -17.09 -16.06
N ASN A 6 -10.26 -17.09 -15.91
CA ASN A 6 -10.95 -17.02 -14.62
C ASN A 6 -11.37 -18.44 -14.15
N GLY A 7 -11.33 -18.69 -12.84
CA GLY A 7 -11.82 -19.95 -12.26
C GLY A 7 -10.73 -20.89 -11.74
N SER A 8 -9.51 -20.39 -11.48
CA SER A 8 -8.43 -21.16 -10.85
C SER A 8 -8.70 -21.55 -9.38
N GLY A 9 -9.73 -20.94 -8.75
CA GLY A 9 -9.99 -21.07 -7.31
C GLY A 9 -9.04 -20.23 -6.43
N MET A 10 -7.99 -19.64 -7.00
CA MET A 10 -7.11 -18.71 -6.31
C MET A 10 -7.68 -17.30 -6.39
N LYS A 11 -7.63 -16.58 -5.28
CA LYS A 11 -7.95 -15.15 -5.28
C LYS A 11 -6.84 -14.35 -5.95
N ARG A 12 -7.23 -13.39 -6.79
CA ARG A 12 -6.33 -12.58 -7.61
C ARG A 12 -6.42 -11.12 -7.23
N MET A 13 -5.26 -10.46 -7.04
CA MET A 13 -5.17 -9.02 -6.73
C MET A 13 -4.33 -8.29 -7.78
N ALA A 14 -4.92 -7.23 -8.36
CA ALA A 14 -4.17 -6.28 -9.18
C ALA A 14 -3.40 -5.32 -8.27
N LEU A 15 -2.13 -5.08 -8.59
CA LEU A 15 -1.24 -4.19 -7.83
C LEU A 15 -0.81 -3.03 -8.74
N LEU A 16 -1.38 -1.84 -8.52
CA LEU A 16 -1.05 -0.62 -9.23
C LEU A 16 -0.04 0.18 -8.39
N ASN A 17 1.24 -0.02 -8.63
CA ASN A 17 2.32 0.58 -7.85
C ASN A 17 3.61 0.63 -8.67
N ASP A 18 4.64 1.36 -8.25
CA ASP A 18 5.93 1.34 -8.92
C ASP A 18 6.69 0.02 -8.69
N LEU A 19 7.62 -0.24 -9.58
CA LEU A 19 8.60 -1.31 -9.43
C LEU A 19 9.99 -0.71 -9.20
N SER A 20 10.43 -0.70 -7.96
CA SER A 20 11.81 -0.42 -7.59
C SER A 20 12.66 -1.67 -7.77
N CYS A 21 13.61 -1.63 -8.75
CA CYS A 21 14.43 -2.80 -9.11
C CYS A 21 15.40 -3.19 -8.00
N PHE A 22 16.02 -2.21 -7.35
CA PHE A 22 16.85 -2.43 -6.17
C PHE A 22 16.29 -1.64 -4.98
N GLY A 23 16.42 -2.22 -3.79
CA GLY A 23 15.76 -1.75 -2.58
C GLY A 23 14.41 -2.43 -2.38
N LYS A 24 13.78 -2.20 -1.22
CA LYS A 24 12.59 -2.94 -0.81
C LYS A 24 11.44 -1.99 -0.56
N CYS A 25 10.75 -1.68 -1.64
CA CYS A 25 9.54 -0.85 -1.66
C CYS A 25 8.56 -1.36 -2.74
N SER A 26 7.34 -0.97 -2.62
CA SER A 26 6.31 -1.07 -3.65
C SER A 26 6.10 -2.50 -4.19
N LEU A 27 6.09 -2.73 -5.49
CA LEU A 27 5.83 -4.06 -6.07
C LEU A 27 6.85 -5.12 -5.63
N SER A 28 8.12 -4.75 -5.41
CA SER A 28 9.15 -5.70 -4.97
C SER A 28 8.89 -6.25 -3.56
N VAL A 29 8.07 -5.56 -2.77
CA VAL A 29 7.60 -5.98 -1.43
C VAL A 29 6.22 -6.63 -1.52
N ALA A 30 5.28 -6.00 -2.22
CA ALA A 30 3.89 -6.45 -2.24
C ALA A 30 3.74 -7.84 -2.89
N MET A 31 4.42 -8.09 -4.00
CA MET A 31 4.31 -9.37 -4.72
C MET A 31 4.73 -10.59 -3.88
N PRO A 32 5.90 -10.64 -3.25
CA PRO A 32 6.29 -11.80 -2.47
C PRO A 32 5.45 -12.00 -1.21
N ILE A 33 5.08 -10.92 -0.50
CA ILE A 33 4.25 -11.02 0.71
C ILE A 33 2.86 -11.57 0.37
N LEU A 34 2.18 -10.99 -0.62
CA LEU A 34 0.85 -11.45 -1.03
C LEU A 34 0.87 -12.87 -1.61
N SER A 35 1.92 -13.21 -2.38
CA SER A 35 2.07 -14.58 -2.89
C SER A 35 2.27 -15.59 -1.75
N ALA A 36 2.98 -15.23 -0.69
CA ALA A 36 3.10 -16.06 0.51
C ALA A 36 1.75 -16.24 1.24
N CYS A 37 0.86 -15.26 1.16
CA CYS A 37 -0.52 -15.35 1.65
C CYS A 37 -1.46 -16.16 0.72
N GLY A 38 -0.96 -16.75 -0.37
CA GLY A 38 -1.76 -17.54 -1.31
C GLY A 38 -2.57 -16.69 -2.31
N VAL A 39 -2.23 -15.42 -2.51
CA VAL A 39 -2.87 -14.52 -3.47
C VAL A 39 -2.10 -14.51 -4.78
N GLU A 40 -2.78 -14.71 -5.91
CA GLU A 40 -2.22 -14.51 -7.24
C GLU A 40 -2.06 -13.01 -7.49
N THR A 41 -0.83 -12.51 -7.53
CA THR A 41 -0.52 -11.09 -7.73
C THR A 41 -0.40 -10.77 -9.21
N VAL A 42 -1.07 -9.70 -9.65
CA VAL A 42 -1.00 -9.20 -11.03
C VAL A 42 -0.48 -7.77 -11.02
N PRO A 43 0.83 -7.56 -11.25
CA PRO A 43 1.41 -6.23 -11.20
C PRO A 43 1.01 -5.41 -12.43
N LEU A 44 0.66 -4.14 -12.18
CA LEU A 44 0.50 -3.09 -13.18
C LEU A 44 1.43 -1.94 -12.78
N PRO A 45 2.69 -1.95 -13.24
CA PRO A 45 3.67 -0.95 -12.86
C PRO A 45 3.24 0.46 -13.29
N THR A 46 3.27 1.42 -12.36
CA THR A 46 3.04 2.86 -12.63
C THR A 46 4.33 3.54 -13.07
N ALA A 47 5.45 3.07 -12.56
CA ALA A 47 6.80 3.45 -12.94
C ALA A 47 7.76 2.27 -12.72
N ILE A 48 8.90 2.28 -13.41
CA ILE A 48 10.03 1.38 -13.13
C ILE A 48 11.22 2.24 -12.74
N LEU A 49 11.78 1.97 -11.55
CA LEU A 49 12.91 2.69 -11.00
C LEU A 49 14.13 1.76 -10.85
N SER A 50 15.33 2.30 -11.11
CA SER A 50 16.56 1.56 -10.87
C SER A 50 16.75 1.21 -9.38
N THR A 51 16.39 2.14 -8.49
CA THR A 51 16.32 1.98 -7.04
C THR A 51 15.10 2.72 -6.52
N HIS A 52 14.65 2.47 -5.30
CA HIS A 52 13.69 3.38 -4.67
C HIS A 52 14.35 4.74 -4.34
N THR A 53 13.55 5.71 -3.93
CA THR A 53 13.94 7.14 -3.85
C THR A 53 14.50 7.57 -2.49
N ALA A 54 14.89 6.63 -1.62
CA ALA A 54 15.45 6.98 -0.32
C ALA A 54 16.79 7.69 -0.42
N ASP A 55 17.05 8.56 0.54
CA ASP A 55 18.37 9.16 0.73
C ASP A 55 19.43 8.04 0.81
N GLY A 56 20.54 8.22 0.18
CA GLY A 56 21.63 7.23 0.15
C GLY A 56 21.79 6.50 -1.18
N PHE A 57 20.75 6.46 -2.03
CA PHE A 57 20.91 5.96 -3.41
C PHE A 57 21.40 7.05 -4.38
N GLY A 58 21.25 8.34 -4.01
CA GLY A 58 21.55 9.44 -4.91
C GLY A 58 20.60 9.51 -6.11
N ASP A 59 21.14 9.80 -7.29
CA ASP A 59 20.34 9.85 -8.51
C ASP A 59 19.86 8.45 -8.93
N TYR A 60 18.59 8.37 -9.32
CA TYR A 60 17.97 7.15 -9.83
C TYR A 60 17.43 7.34 -11.24
N VAL A 61 17.31 6.25 -11.98
CA VAL A 61 16.66 6.24 -13.30
C VAL A 61 15.22 5.81 -13.12
N MET A 62 14.28 6.59 -13.67
CA MET A 62 12.86 6.27 -13.67
C MET A 62 12.32 6.21 -15.09
N ARG A 63 11.42 5.28 -15.32
CA ARG A 63 10.58 5.18 -16.53
C ARG A 63 9.13 5.26 -16.11
N ASP A 64 8.43 6.26 -16.61
CA ASP A 64 6.98 6.35 -16.49
C ASP A 64 6.33 5.25 -17.35
N MET A 65 5.25 4.64 -16.85
CA MET A 65 4.57 3.51 -17.48
C MET A 65 3.12 3.83 -17.85
N THR A 66 2.77 5.09 -17.97
CA THR A 66 1.37 5.54 -18.21
C THR A 66 0.77 4.89 -19.46
N ASP A 67 1.51 4.92 -20.58
CA ASP A 67 1.03 4.36 -21.85
C ASP A 67 0.88 2.83 -21.79
N GLU A 68 1.82 2.16 -21.11
CA GLU A 68 1.79 0.71 -20.91
C GLU A 68 0.64 0.28 -19.99
N MET A 69 0.34 1.05 -18.95
CA MET A 69 -0.80 0.78 -18.05
C MET A 69 -2.10 0.73 -18.84
N GLU A 70 -2.34 1.72 -19.72
CA GLU A 70 -3.54 1.76 -20.57
C GLU A 70 -3.58 0.58 -21.54
N ALA A 71 -2.47 0.27 -22.20
CA ALA A 71 -2.37 -0.83 -23.16
C ALA A 71 -2.59 -2.20 -22.49
N PHE A 72 -2.03 -2.42 -21.29
CA PHE A 72 -2.17 -3.66 -20.53
C PHE A 72 -3.61 -3.83 -20.03
N ALA A 73 -4.20 -2.81 -19.43
CA ALA A 73 -5.58 -2.86 -18.98
C ALA A 73 -6.56 -3.11 -20.14
N ALA A 74 -6.37 -2.45 -21.27
CA ALA A 74 -7.18 -2.70 -22.48
C ALA A 74 -7.06 -4.15 -22.97
N HIS A 75 -5.86 -4.74 -22.90
CA HIS A 75 -5.66 -6.16 -23.22
C HIS A 75 -6.37 -7.07 -22.21
N TRP A 76 -6.21 -6.86 -20.92
CA TRP A 76 -6.87 -7.64 -19.86
C TRP A 76 -8.40 -7.59 -19.97
N LYS A 77 -8.93 -6.41 -20.31
CA LYS A 77 -10.37 -6.25 -20.54
C LYS A 77 -10.88 -7.11 -21.69
N ARG A 78 -10.13 -7.18 -22.82
CA ARG A 78 -10.45 -8.08 -23.94
C ARG A 78 -10.38 -9.56 -23.57
N LEU A 79 -9.48 -9.94 -22.66
CA LEU A 79 -9.36 -11.30 -22.15
C LEU A 79 -10.43 -11.64 -21.09
N GLY A 80 -11.20 -10.65 -20.64
CA GLY A 80 -12.19 -10.81 -19.58
C GLY A 80 -11.58 -11.13 -18.20
N ILE A 81 -10.34 -10.69 -17.93
CA ILE A 81 -9.68 -10.89 -16.63
C ILE A 81 -10.50 -10.22 -15.52
N ARG A 82 -10.60 -10.88 -14.38
CA ARG A 82 -11.27 -10.39 -13.18
C ARG A 82 -10.32 -10.43 -11.99
N PHE A 83 -10.56 -9.52 -11.04
CA PHE A 83 -9.78 -9.40 -9.82
C PHE A 83 -10.70 -9.48 -8.59
N ASP A 84 -10.25 -10.22 -7.58
CA ASP A 84 -10.90 -10.27 -6.27
C ASP A 84 -10.46 -9.10 -5.39
N GLY A 85 -9.33 -8.48 -5.74
CA GLY A 85 -8.81 -7.30 -5.06
C GLY A 85 -8.02 -6.39 -6.00
N VAL A 86 -7.96 -5.10 -5.63
CA VAL A 86 -7.09 -4.08 -6.23
C VAL A 86 -6.40 -3.34 -5.08
N CYS A 87 -5.07 -3.29 -5.13
CA CYS A 87 -4.27 -2.48 -4.22
C CYS A 87 -3.48 -1.46 -5.03
N THR A 88 -3.48 -0.21 -4.56
CA THR A 88 -2.72 0.86 -5.21
C THR A 88 -1.67 1.42 -4.26
N GLY A 89 -0.59 1.98 -4.81
CA GLY A 89 0.45 2.69 -4.09
C GLY A 89 0.87 3.94 -4.85
N PHE A 90 2.15 4.05 -5.22
CA PHE A 90 2.68 5.22 -5.90
C PHE A 90 2.11 5.42 -7.31
N PHE A 91 1.74 6.66 -7.59
CA PHE A 91 1.44 7.18 -8.93
C PHE A 91 2.29 8.42 -9.22
N GLY A 92 2.77 8.54 -10.45
CA GLY A 92 3.63 9.65 -10.86
C GLY A 92 2.90 10.88 -11.38
N SER A 93 1.59 10.79 -11.68
CA SER A 93 0.84 11.87 -12.31
C SER A 93 -0.67 11.81 -12.04
N VAL A 94 -1.34 12.97 -12.25
CA VAL A 94 -2.81 13.07 -12.19
C VAL A 94 -3.48 12.18 -13.23
N SER A 95 -2.86 12.00 -14.41
CA SER A 95 -3.38 11.11 -15.44
C SER A 95 -3.40 9.65 -14.99
N GLN A 96 -2.37 9.20 -14.28
CA GLN A 96 -2.36 7.85 -13.69
C GLN A 96 -3.43 7.66 -12.60
N LEU A 97 -3.70 8.68 -11.77
CA LEU A 97 -4.80 8.65 -10.81
C LEU A 97 -6.17 8.57 -11.50
N SER A 98 -6.34 9.30 -12.59
CA SER A 98 -7.55 9.25 -13.43
C SER A 98 -7.71 7.87 -14.07
N PHE A 99 -6.61 7.30 -14.56
CA PHE A 99 -6.57 5.94 -15.08
C PHE A 99 -6.92 4.91 -13.99
N ALA A 100 -6.36 5.02 -12.78
CA ALA A 100 -6.66 4.10 -11.68
C ALA A 100 -8.17 4.07 -11.36
N ARG A 101 -8.82 5.23 -11.32
CA ARG A 101 -10.27 5.32 -11.15
C ARG A 101 -11.03 4.68 -12.33
N GLN A 102 -10.54 4.81 -13.56
CA GLN A 102 -11.14 4.12 -14.71
C GLN A 102 -10.91 2.61 -14.60
N PHE A 103 -9.72 2.18 -14.16
CA PHE A 103 -9.41 0.77 -13.91
C PHE A 103 -10.37 0.15 -12.89
N LEU A 104 -10.66 0.83 -11.78
CA LEU A 104 -11.65 0.37 -10.81
C LEU A 104 -13.04 0.20 -11.45
N ARG A 105 -13.51 1.16 -12.26
CA ARG A 105 -14.79 1.02 -12.97
C ARG A 105 -14.85 -0.16 -13.93
N ASP A 106 -13.71 -0.52 -14.54
CA ASP A 106 -13.63 -1.58 -15.54
C ASP A 106 -13.46 -2.98 -14.93
N PHE A 107 -12.82 -3.11 -13.77
CA PHE A 107 -12.37 -4.38 -13.21
C PHE A 107 -12.89 -4.69 -11.81
N ALA A 108 -13.36 -3.70 -11.07
CA ALA A 108 -13.93 -3.92 -9.74
C ALA A 108 -15.45 -4.05 -9.79
N ASP A 109 -15.98 -4.88 -8.91
CA ASP A 109 -17.40 -5.01 -8.61
C ASP A 109 -17.63 -4.88 -7.08
N PRO A 110 -18.87 -4.91 -6.58
CA PRO A 110 -19.15 -4.75 -5.14
C PRO A 110 -18.47 -5.77 -4.22
N SER A 111 -17.98 -6.88 -4.74
CA SER A 111 -17.25 -7.91 -3.99
C SER A 111 -15.74 -7.75 -4.05
N THR A 112 -15.24 -6.90 -4.94
CA THR A 112 -13.80 -6.65 -5.12
C THR A 112 -13.26 -5.82 -3.95
N LEU A 113 -12.26 -6.32 -3.24
CA LEU A 113 -11.54 -5.57 -2.21
C LEU A 113 -10.71 -4.45 -2.86
N VAL A 114 -10.98 -3.19 -2.52
CA VAL A 114 -10.19 -2.04 -2.99
C VAL A 114 -9.45 -1.41 -1.80
N VAL A 115 -8.12 -1.45 -1.85
CA VAL A 115 -7.23 -0.84 -0.87
C VAL A 115 -6.40 0.23 -1.57
N VAL A 116 -6.44 1.45 -1.06
CA VAL A 116 -5.62 2.57 -1.57
C VAL A 116 -4.60 2.97 -0.52
N ASP A 117 -3.33 2.79 -0.83
CA ASP A 117 -2.23 3.43 -0.10
C ASP A 117 -1.95 4.78 -0.76
N PRO A 118 -2.33 5.90 -0.12
CA PRO A 118 -2.37 7.20 -0.78
C PRO A 118 -1.03 7.91 -0.70
N VAL A 119 -0.02 7.39 -1.38
CA VAL A 119 1.34 7.95 -1.36
C VAL A 119 1.34 9.41 -1.82
N LEU A 120 1.49 10.33 -0.87
CA LEU A 120 1.48 11.78 -1.10
C LEU A 120 2.69 12.49 -0.49
N GLY A 121 3.10 12.09 0.69
CA GLY A 121 4.13 12.80 1.44
C GLY A 121 4.45 12.16 2.76
N ASP A 122 5.45 12.69 3.45
CA ASP A 122 5.88 12.21 4.75
C ASP A 122 6.49 13.36 5.57
N ASN A 123 6.67 13.14 6.89
CA ASN A 123 7.31 14.09 7.79
C ASN A 123 6.73 15.53 7.73
N GLY A 124 5.42 15.63 7.54
CA GLY A 124 4.70 16.91 7.51
C GLY A 124 4.75 17.65 6.17
N ALA A 125 5.30 17.06 5.11
CA ALA A 125 5.44 17.68 3.81
C ALA A 125 4.92 16.82 2.67
N LEU A 126 4.29 17.47 1.68
CA LEU A 126 3.99 16.86 0.37
C LEU A 126 5.31 16.57 -0.36
N TYR A 127 5.43 15.43 -1.04
CA TYR A 127 6.59 15.16 -1.87
C TYR A 127 6.71 16.21 -2.99
N GLY A 128 7.94 16.66 -3.25
CA GLY A 128 8.20 17.78 -4.15
C GLY A 128 7.79 17.57 -5.63
N CYS A 129 7.47 16.35 -6.01
CA CYS A 129 6.93 16.02 -7.33
C CYS A 129 5.40 16.18 -7.43
N PHE A 130 4.68 16.41 -6.33
CA PHE A 130 3.23 16.49 -6.29
C PHE A 130 2.72 17.91 -6.09
N THR A 131 1.46 18.14 -6.48
CA THR A 131 0.75 19.43 -6.43
C THR A 131 -0.57 19.28 -5.68
N ASP A 132 -1.24 20.40 -5.38
CA ASP A 132 -2.60 20.39 -4.80
C ASP A 132 -3.63 19.70 -5.73
N GLU A 133 -3.42 19.77 -7.04
CA GLU A 133 -4.24 19.06 -8.01
C GLU A 133 -4.07 17.52 -7.83
N PHE A 134 -2.84 17.07 -7.62
CA PHE A 134 -2.56 15.65 -7.35
C PHE A 134 -3.22 15.19 -6.04
N VAL A 135 -3.15 15.98 -4.97
CA VAL A 135 -3.85 15.69 -3.70
C VAL A 135 -5.36 15.60 -3.91
N THR A 136 -5.93 16.48 -4.71
CA THR A 136 -7.36 16.45 -5.04
C THR A 136 -7.75 15.21 -5.83
N ALA A 137 -6.93 14.81 -6.80
CA ALA A 137 -7.16 13.58 -7.58
C ALA A 137 -6.99 12.33 -6.72
N MET A 138 -5.99 12.29 -5.81
CA MET A 138 -5.80 11.19 -4.87
C MET A 138 -6.98 11.05 -3.89
N ARG A 139 -7.49 12.18 -3.38
CA ARG A 139 -8.72 12.19 -2.56
C ARG A 139 -9.91 11.57 -3.28
N ALA A 140 -10.04 11.84 -4.58
CA ALA A 140 -11.10 11.25 -5.40
C ALA A 140 -10.90 9.73 -5.60
N LEU A 141 -9.66 9.25 -5.73
CA LEU A 141 -9.37 7.81 -5.78
C LEU A 141 -9.65 7.14 -4.43
N CYS A 142 -9.25 7.75 -3.32
CA CYS A 142 -9.54 7.25 -1.97
C CYS A 142 -11.05 7.07 -1.71
N ALA A 143 -11.88 7.96 -2.26
CA ALA A 143 -13.33 7.87 -2.10
C ALA A 143 -13.95 6.64 -2.81
N ASP A 144 -13.24 6.05 -3.77
CA ASP A 144 -13.65 4.81 -4.46
C ASP A 144 -13.18 3.53 -3.72
N ALA A 145 -12.44 3.66 -2.58
CA ALA A 145 -11.85 2.56 -1.84
C ALA A 145 -12.72 2.08 -0.65
N GLN A 146 -12.53 0.80 -0.27
CA GLN A 146 -13.04 0.27 1.01
C GLN A 146 -12.05 0.49 2.15
N PHE A 147 -10.75 0.52 1.86
CA PHE A 147 -9.68 0.77 2.82
C PHE A 147 -8.71 1.81 2.28
N ILE A 148 -8.27 2.70 3.16
CA ILE A 148 -7.11 3.57 2.90
C ILE A 148 -6.12 3.47 4.06
N THR A 149 -4.82 3.59 3.75
CA THR A 149 -3.71 3.37 4.69
C THR A 149 -2.76 4.59 4.78
N PRO A 150 -3.27 5.82 4.88
CA PRO A 150 -2.42 7.00 4.91
C PRO A 150 -1.50 7.00 6.12
N ASN A 151 -0.28 7.53 5.96
CA ASN A 151 0.47 8.02 7.11
C ASN A 151 -0.18 9.32 7.65
N ARG A 152 0.33 9.84 8.78
CA ARG A 152 -0.25 11.04 9.42
C ARG A 152 -0.25 12.27 8.50
N THR A 153 0.79 12.46 7.70
CA THR A 153 0.91 13.57 6.74
C THR A 153 -0.14 13.45 5.64
N GLU A 154 -0.24 12.30 5.07
CA GLU A 154 -1.21 11.97 4.01
C GLU A 154 -2.64 12.10 4.49
N ALA A 155 -2.93 11.60 5.71
CA ALA A 155 -4.24 11.74 6.33
C ALA A 155 -4.65 13.22 6.49
N ALA A 156 -3.73 14.08 6.93
CA ALA A 156 -3.98 15.51 7.06
C ALA A 156 -4.22 16.18 5.70
N LEU A 157 -3.40 15.87 4.69
CA LEU A 157 -3.56 16.38 3.32
C LEU A 157 -4.90 15.95 2.72
N LEU A 158 -5.27 14.68 2.85
CA LEU A 158 -6.53 14.14 2.35
C LEU A 158 -7.74 14.72 3.09
N ALA A 159 -7.64 14.92 4.40
CA ALA A 159 -8.70 15.50 5.21
C ALA A 159 -8.83 17.03 5.04
N GLY A 160 -7.85 17.69 4.43
CA GLY A 160 -7.77 19.16 4.37
C GLY A 160 -7.56 19.78 5.74
N CYS A 161 -6.81 19.10 6.61
CA CYS A 161 -6.50 19.52 7.97
C CYS A 161 -5.07 20.01 8.10
N ARG A 162 -4.76 20.61 9.23
CA ARG A 162 -3.37 20.90 9.61
C ARG A 162 -2.64 19.58 9.89
N ILE A 163 -1.33 19.56 9.66
CA ILE A 163 -0.49 18.36 9.88
C ILE A 163 -0.48 17.92 11.35
N ASP A 164 -0.63 18.87 12.28
CA ASP A 164 -0.67 18.62 13.72
C ASP A 164 -2.08 18.36 14.28
N ALA A 165 -3.10 18.25 13.41
CA ALA A 165 -4.47 17.94 13.83
C ALA A 165 -4.54 16.62 14.62
N PRO A 166 -5.45 16.50 15.62
CA PRO A 166 -5.67 15.24 16.32
C PRO A 166 -6.00 14.08 15.35
N VAL A 167 -5.50 12.89 15.64
CA VAL A 167 -5.74 11.71 14.78
C VAL A 167 -7.22 11.38 14.66
N GLU A 168 -7.96 11.61 15.73
CA GLU A 168 -9.42 11.46 15.80
C GLU A 168 -10.13 12.35 14.76
N GLU A 169 -9.74 13.63 14.69
CA GLU A 169 -10.27 14.58 13.71
C GLU A 169 -9.96 14.12 12.27
N LEU A 170 -8.75 13.63 12.03
CA LEU A 170 -8.37 13.13 10.71
C LEU A 170 -9.22 11.92 10.30
N LEU A 171 -9.40 10.96 11.21
CA LEU A 171 -10.22 9.77 10.98
C LEU A 171 -11.69 10.11 10.72
N GLU A 172 -12.25 11.09 11.43
CA GLU A 172 -13.64 11.51 11.24
C GLU A 172 -13.88 12.18 9.88
N LYS A 173 -12.91 12.97 9.40
CA LYS A 173 -13.05 13.73 8.14
C LYS A 173 -12.81 12.91 6.88
N LEU A 174 -12.17 11.75 6.99
CA LEU A 174 -11.91 10.89 5.83
C LEU A 174 -13.16 10.04 5.50
N PRO A 175 -13.80 10.22 4.32
CA PRO A 175 -15.10 9.63 3.99
C PRO A 175 -15.00 8.19 3.45
N VAL A 176 -14.12 7.38 4.03
CA VAL A 176 -13.90 5.99 3.63
C VAL A 176 -14.33 5.06 4.77
N PRO A 177 -14.98 3.91 4.52
CA PRO A 177 -15.46 3.03 5.57
C PRO A 177 -14.37 2.54 6.54
N ASN A 178 -13.19 2.25 6.02
CA ASN A 178 -12.06 1.78 6.80
C ASN A 178 -10.83 2.65 6.52
N VAL A 179 -10.40 3.38 7.53
CA VAL A 179 -9.21 4.24 7.51
C VAL A 179 -8.23 3.72 8.55
N ILE A 180 -6.98 3.50 8.15
CA ILE A 180 -5.90 3.10 9.05
C ILE A 180 -4.78 4.11 8.91
N ILE A 181 -4.63 5.02 9.87
CA ILE A 181 -3.52 5.97 9.90
C ILE A 181 -2.30 5.26 10.47
N THR A 182 -1.23 5.19 9.68
CA THR A 182 0.02 4.51 9.99
C THR A 182 1.06 5.49 10.56
N GLY A 183 2.08 4.98 11.25
CA GLY A 183 3.19 5.80 11.73
C GLY A 183 2.80 6.82 12.79
N VAL A 184 1.78 6.54 13.60
CA VAL A 184 1.34 7.40 14.70
C VAL A 184 2.29 7.21 15.89
N HIS A 185 2.92 8.30 16.33
CA HIS A 185 3.80 8.28 17.51
C HIS A 185 3.03 8.60 18.79
N ARG A 186 3.33 7.86 19.86
CA ARG A 186 2.84 8.06 21.22
C ARG A 186 3.95 7.81 22.23
N GLY A 187 4.68 8.85 22.62
CA GLY A 187 5.87 8.68 23.45
C GLY A 187 6.94 7.86 22.74
N GLU A 188 7.35 6.74 23.36
CA GLU A 188 8.34 5.80 22.80
C GLU A 188 7.71 4.70 21.93
N GLU A 189 6.42 4.81 21.63
CA GLU A 189 5.70 3.86 20.81
C GLU A 189 5.37 4.45 19.44
N ILE A 190 5.26 3.58 18.44
CA ILE A 190 4.76 3.87 17.10
C ILE A 190 3.68 2.86 16.74
N GLY A 191 2.68 3.26 15.98
CA GLY A 191 1.58 2.35 15.68
C GLY A 191 0.59 2.84 14.68
N TYR A 192 -0.61 2.31 14.83
CA TYR A 192 -1.74 2.46 13.92
C TYR A 192 -2.95 2.93 14.70
N CYS A 193 -3.64 3.96 14.19
CA CYS A 193 -4.94 4.36 14.65
C CYS A 193 -5.94 4.16 13.52
N ALA A 194 -7.02 3.46 13.78
CA ALA A 194 -7.96 3.05 12.75
C ALA A 194 -9.41 3.34 13.11
N ARG A 195 -10.22 3.64 12.09
CA ARG A 195 -11.66 3.57 12.13
C ARG A 195 -12.11 2.51 11.11
N LEU A 196 -12.61 1.39 11.63
CA LEU A 196 -13.02 0.21 10.85
C LEU A 196 -14.53 0.05 10.95
N ASN A 197 -15.27 0.38 9.89
CA ASN A 197 -16.74 0.37 9.87
C ASN A 197 -17.35 1.15 11.06
N GLY A 198 -16.76 2.29 11.40
CA GLY A 198 -17.19 3.14 12.52
C GLY A 198 -16.64 2.74 13.90
N VAL A 199 -15.92 1.64 14.03
CA VAL A 199 -15.29 1.18 15.28
C VAL A 199 -13.85 1.70 15.33
N TRP A 200 -13.50 2.35 16.44
CA TRP A 200 -12.14 2.80 16.72
C TRP A 200 -11.25 1.64 17.18
N MET A 201 -10.02 1.62 16.67
CA MET A 201 -9.02 0.64 17.04
C MET A 201 -7.62 1.25 17.03
N GLU A 202 -6.79 0.90 18.01
CA GLU A 202 -5.40 1.32 18.12
C GLU A 202 -4.48 0.13 18.34
N ILE A 203 -3.31 0.17 17.74
CA ILE A 203 -2.23 -0.81 17.96
C ILE A 203 -0.92 -0.05 18.03
N PHE A 204 -0.21 -0.19 19.14
CA PHE A 204 1.08 0.45 19.33
C PHE A 204 2.15 -0.61 19.70
N LYS A 205 3.35 -0.38 19.24
CA LYS A 205 4.55 -1.19 19.50
C LYS A 205 5.70 -0.27 19.88
N PRO A 206 6.69 -0.73 20.67
CA PRO A 206 7.88 0.05 20.95
C PRO A 206 8.58 0.51 19.66
N CYS A 207 8.83 1.81 19.55
CA CYS A 207 9.55 2.38 18.41
C CYS A 207 11.03 1.99 18.48
N LEU A 208 11.55 1.39 17.42
CA LEU A 208 12.98 1.14 17.30
C LEU A 208 13.69 2.36 16.72
N PRO A 209 14.94 2.65 17.15
CA PRO A 209 15.70 3.75 16.60
C PRO A 209 16.07 3.52 15.12
N GLY A 210 16.14 4.61 14.37
CA GLY A 210 16.52 4.60 12.95
C GLY A 210 15.35 4.83 12.02
N THR A 211 15.68 5.19 10.78
CA THR A 211 14.71 5.33 9.68
C THR A 211 14.68 4.05 8.87
N LEU A 212 13.52 3.45 8.73
CA LEU A 212 13.32 2.23 7.93
C LEU A 212 12.38 2.52 6.76
N HIS A 213 12.82 2.19 5.55
CA HIS A 213 12.05 2.36 4.33
C HIS A 213 11.21 1.12 4.03
N GLY A 214 10.02 1.30 3.43
CA GLY A 214 9.14 0.22 3.00
C GLY A 214 8.24 -0.36 4.10
N THR A 215 8.17 0.27 5.28
CA THR A 215 7.26 -0.17 6.37
C THR A 215 5.80 -0.09 5.96
N GLY A 216 5.40 0.97 5.22
CA GLY A 216 4.07 1.12 4.65
C GLY A 216 3.73 -0.02 3.70
N ASP A 217 4.61 -0.29 2.71
CA ASP A 217 4.41 -1.36 1.73
C ASP A 217 4.27 -2.74 2.37
N VAL A 218 5.12 -3.05 3.37
CA VAL A 218 5.06 -4.32 4.13
C VAL A 218 3.73 -4.43 4.87
N PHE A 219 3.33 -3.37 5.59
CA PHE A 219 2.08 -3.34 6.33
C PHE A 219 0.86 -3.51 5.41
N VAL A 220 0.77 -2.70 4.34
CA VAL A 220 -0.35 -2.74 3.38
C VAL A 220 -0.44 -4.10 2.71
N SER A 221 0.71 -4.68 2.32
CA SER A 221 0.75 -6.00 1.68
C SER A 221 0.26 -7.11 2.62
N ALA A 222 0.69 -7.09 3.89
CA ALA A 222 0.23 -8.03 4.89
C ALA A 222 -1.27 -7.85 5.19
N LEU A 223 -1.74 -6.59 5.31
CA LEU A 223 -3.16 -6.28 5.50
C LEU A 223 -4.01 -6.82 4.34
N CYS A 224 -3.58 -6.57 3.10
CA CYS A 224 -4.25 -7.11 1.91
C CYS A 224 -4.29 -8.64 1.93
N GLY A 225 -3.21 -9.31 2.30
CA GLY A 225 -3.16 -10.77 2.42
C GLY A 225 -4.18 -11.31 3.42
N GLU A 226 -4.25 -10.71 4.60
CA GLU A 226 -5.21 -11.08 5.64
C GLU A 226 -6.68 -10.85 5.21
N LEU A 227 -6.97 -9.70 4.59
CA LEU A 227 -8.30 -9.39 4.05
C LEU A 227 -8.68 -10.32 2.89
N MET A 228 -7.75 -10.62 1.99
CA MET A 228 -7.96 -11.57 0.90
C MET A 228 -8.19 -13.01 1.40
N ALA A 229 -7.62 -13.36 2.56
CA ALA A 229 -7.94 -14.63 3.24
C ALA A 229 -9.35 -14.65 3.85
N GLY A 230 -10.09 -13.53 3.78
CA GLY A 230 -11.47 -13.41 4.27
C GLY A 230 -11.58 -13.05 5.75
N ARG A 231 -10.50 -12.61 6.40
CA ARG A 231 -10.56 -12.15 7.79
C ARG A 231 -11.28 -10.81 7.90
N ALA A 232 -11.98 -10.62 9.00
CA ALA A 232 -12.57 -9.32 9.32
C ALA A 232 -11.46 -8.26 9.55
N ALA A 233 -11.74 -7.00 9.22
CA ALA A 233 -10.75 -5.91 9.35
C ALA A 233 -10.15 -5.80 10.77
N ALA A 234 -10.97 -6.03 11.81
CA ALA A 234 -10.54 -5.99 13.20
C ALA A 234 -9.56 -7.14 13.57
N GLU A 235 -9.56 -8.23 12.81
CA GLU A 235 -8.61 -9.34 12.96
C GLU A 235 -7.40 -9.17 12.04
N ALA A 236 -7.60 -8.62 10.84
CA ALA A 236 -6.56 -8.42 9.85
C ALA A 236 -5.54 -7.36 10.31
N LEU A 237 -6.02 -6.24 10.87
CA LEU A 237 -5.15 -5.14 11.32
C LEU A 237 -4.08 -5.57 12.33
N PRO A 238 -4.39 -6.25 13.46
CA PRO A 238 -3.35 -6.67 14.41
C PRO A 238 -2.36 -7.66 13.82
N ARG A 239 -2.78 -8.54 12.92
CA ARG A 239 -1.89 -9.50 12.24
C ARG A 239 -0.92 -8.80 11.30
N ALA A 240 -1.42 -7.86 10.49
CA ALA A 240 -0.58 -7.06 9.61
C ALA A 240 0.42 -6.19 10.40
N ALA A 241 -0.03 -5.59 11.50
CA ALA A 241 0.83 -4.82 12.39
C ALA A 241 1.91 -5.69 13.05
N ASP A 242 1.59 -6.92 13.47
CA ASP A 242 2.55 -7.84 14.04
C ASP A 242 3.58 -8.33 13.01
N PHE A 243 3.13 -8.67 11.81
CA PHE A 243 4.03 -9.03 10.70
C PHE A 243 5.01 -7.90 10.39
N CYS A 244 4.52 -6.65 10.29
CA CYS A 244 5.36 -5.48 10.06
C CYS A 244 6.36 -5.26 11.20
N ASP A 245 5.95 -5.36 12.47
CA ASP A 245 6.85 -5.23 13.64
C ASP A 245 7.94 -6.31 13.63
N ARG A 246 7.62 -7.55 13.29
CA ARG A 246 8.61 -8.63 13.13
C ARG A 246 9.62 -8.32 12.03
N CYS A 247 9.17 -7.78 10.89
CA CYS A 247 10.06 -7.36 9.80
C CYS A 247 10.98 -6.20 10.23
N VAL A 248 10.46 -5.23 10.97
CA VAL A 248 11.23 -4.13 11.56
C VAL A 248 12.31 -4.66 12.50
N ARG A 249 11.98 -5.59 13.41
CA ARG A 249 12.94 -6.22 14.33
C ARG A 249 13.99 -7.07 13.62
N ALA A 250 13.59 -7.85 12.62
CA ALA A 250 14.52 -8.63 11.80
C ALA A 250 15.52 -7.72 11.07
N THR A 251 15.04 -6.59 10.55
CA THR A 251 15.90 -5.59 9.89
C THR A 251 16.88 -4.95 10.86
N ALA A 252 16.39 -4.51 12.03
CA ALA A 252 17.25 -3.93 13.07
C ALA A 252 18.37 -4.89 13.51
N ALA A 253 18.08 -6.20 13.59
CA ALA A 253 19.07 -7.22 13.91
C ALA A 253 20.17 -7.38 12.85
N ARG A 254 19.92 -6.97 11.59
CA ARG A 254 20.93 -6.95 10.51
C ARG A 254 21.85 -5.74 10.53
N GLY A 255 21.51 -4.72 11.32
CA GLY A 255 22.29 -3.49 11.48
C GLY A 255 22.27 -2.59 10.24
N GLU A 256 23.16 -1.60 10.24
CA GLU A 256 23.20 -0.53 9.23
C GLU A 256 23.47 -1.02 7.80
N ALA A 257 24.03 -2.21 7.62
CA ALA A 257 24.27 -2.78 6.30
C ALA A 257 22.98 -3.05 5.51
N HIS A 258 21.83 -3.14 6.18
CA HIS A 258 20.52 -3.42 5.56
C HIS A 258 19.58 -2.21 5.58
N TRP A 259 20.09 -1.03 5.25
CA TRP A 259 19.37 0.25 5.28
C TRP A 259 18.32 0.43 4.17
N TYR A 260 18.41 -0.33 3.09
CA TYR A 260 17.66 -0.17 1.84
C TYR A 260 16.25 -0.81 1.84
N GLY A 261 15.73 -1.20 2.99
CA GLY A 261 14.37 -1.70 3.16
C GLY A 261 14.25 -2.81 4.21
N LEU A 262 13.05 -3.32 4.43
CA LEU A 262 12.79 -4.31 5.47
C LEU A 262 13.22 -5.73 5.06
N ALA A 263 13.73 -6.50 6.04
CA ALA A 263 14.10 -7.91 5.89
C ALA A 263 12.87 -8.84 6.05
N PHE A 264 11.83 -8.62 5.24
CA PHE A 264 10.59 -9.39 5.31
C PHE A 264 10.77 -10.86 4.90
N GLU A 265 11.81 -11.18 4.12
CA GLU A 265 12.10 -12.57 3.73
C GLU A 265 12.45 -13.45 4.92
N ASP A 266 13.08 -12.90 5.96
CA ASP A 266 13.38 -13.65 7.19
C ASP A 266 12.08 -14.08 7.87
N VAL A 267 11.12 -13.16 7.97
CA VAL A 267 9.83 -13.43 8.60
C VAL A 267 8.99 -14.41 7.77
N LEU A 268 8.97 -14.25 6.43
CA LEU A 268 8.29 -15.20 5.55
C LEU A 268 8.90 -16.61 5.63
N LYS A 269 10.21 -16.71 5.83
CA LYS A 269 10.88 -18.01 6.01
C LYS A 269 10.45 -18.67 7.30
N GLU A 270 10.41 -17.93 8.42
CA GLU A 270 9.96 -18.43 9.72
C GLU A 270 8.53 -18.97 9.67
N GLU A 271 7.61 -18.26 8.97
CA GLU A 271 6.21 -18.69 8.83
C GLU A 271 6.04 -19.99 8.03
N ARG A 272 6.98 -20.30 7.12
CA ARG A 272 6.97 -21.57 6.38
C ARG A 272 7.48 -22.77 7.17
N GLU A 273 8.22 -22.54 8.25
CA GLU A 273 8.81 -23.57 9.11
C GLU A 273 7.88 -23.94 10.29
N GLN A 274 6.79 -23.19 10.48
CA GLN A 274 5.72 -23.46 11.46
C GLN A 274 4.56 -24.24 10.85
#